data_33eb5558ca2c96fce8e6a86d4803600e
#
_entry.id   33eb5558ca2c96fce8e6a86d4803600e
#
_cell.length_a   1.000
_cell.length_b   1.000
_cell.length_c   1.000
_cell.angle_alpha   90.00
_cell.angle_beta   90.00
_cell.angle_gamma   90.00
#
_symmetry.space_group_name_H-M   'P 1'
#
loop_
_entity.id
_entity.type
_entity.pdbx_description
1 polymer ?
#
loop_
_entity_poly.entity_id
_entity_poly.type
_entity_poly.pdbx_seq_one_letter_code
_entity_poly.pdbx_strand_id
1 'polypeptide(L)' 'MVERSLIIGSDAAQCDLCLPDRKVSPQHCVLAAQGDALLVQPLSDRAKVYVNGERIDGEHRLQNNDTLRIGKTTVRLVL' A
#
# COMPACT_ATOMS: atom_id res chain seq x y z
N MET A 1 -9.99 7.15 19.45
CA MET A 1 -9.45 6.15 18.52
C MET A 1 -8.30 6.78 17.74
N VAL A 2 -7.20 6.10 17.68
CA VAL A 2 -6.03 6.62 16.97
C VAL A 2 -6.01 6.03 15.56
N GLU A 3 -6.08 6.89 14.57
CA GLU A 3 -5.91 6.49 13.19
C GLU A 3 -4.44 6.60 12.83
N ARG A 4 -3.92 5.56 12.18
CA ARG A 4 -2.54 5.55 11.72
C ARG A 4 -2.52 5.32 10.23
N SER A 5 -1.64 6.03 9.55
CA SER A 5 -1.39 5.81 8.14
C SER A 5 0.10 5.67 7.88
N LEU A 6 0.42 4.78 6.95
CA LEU A 6 1.79 4.54 6.50
C LEU A 6 1.85 4.80 5.01
N ILE A 7 2.82 5.60 4.59
CA ILE A 7 3.04 5.84 3.16
C ILE A 7 4.10 4.85 2.68
N ILE A 8 3.78 4.15 1.60
CA ILE A 8 4.67 3.18 0.98
C ILE A 8 5.11 3.74 -0.36
N GLY A 9 6.41 3.73 -0.61
CA GLY A 9 6.94 4.21 -1.87
C GLY A 9 8.44 4.02 -1.95
N SER A 10 9.05 4.59 -2.99
CA SER A 10 10.48 4.42 -3.24
C SER A 10 11.34 5.53 -2.65
N ASP A 11 10.75 6.64 -2.22
CA ASP A 11 11.50 7.76 -1.64
C ASP A 11 11.49 7.65 -0.11
N ALA A 12 12.63 7.26 0.45
CA ALA A 12 12.77 7.08 1.89
C ALA A 12 12.52 8.36 2.69
N ALA A 13 12.72 9.53 2.08
CA ALA A 13 12.49 10.81 2.76
C ALA A 13 11.01 11.13 2.92
N GLN A 14 10.15 10.53 2.10
CA GLN A 14 8.71 10.83 2.07
C GLN A 14 7.85 9.64 2.48
N CYS A 15 8.45 8.49 2.73
CA CYS A 15 7.69 7.26 3.00
C CYS A 15 8.07 6.66 4.35
N ASP A 16 7.09 6.02 4.97
CA ASP A 16 7.32 5.27 6.20
C ASP A 16 7.91 3.90 5.89
N LEU A 17 7.53 3.33 4.75
CA LEU A 17 8.08 2.08 4.25
C LEU A 17 8.65 2.32 2.86
N CYS A 18 9.96 2.18 2.73
CA CYS A 18 10.65 2.40 1.48
C CYS A 18 10.87 1.08 0.75
N LEU A 19 10.41 1.02 -0.50
CA LEU A 19 10.64 -0.12 -1.39
C LEU A 19 11.54 0.36 -2.53
N PRO A 20 12.82 -0.03 -2.56
CA PRO A 20 13.78 0.46 -3.56
C PRO A 20 13.60 -0.25 -4.90
N ASP A 21 12.47 -0.04 -5.53
CA ASP A 21 12.09 -0.65 -6.79
C ASP A 21 11.74 0.46 -7.77
N ARG A 22 12.31 0.40 -8.98
CA ARG A 22 12.06 1.40 -10.03
C ARG A 22 10.60 1.47 -10.46
N LYS A 23 9.86 0.39 -10.27
CA LYS A 23 8.44 0.35 -10.60
C LYS A 23 7.57 0.97 -9.52
N VAL A 24 8.16 1.33 -8.38
CA VAL A 24 7.45 1.94 -7.27
C VAL A 24 7.60 3.45 -7.34
N SER A 25 6.48 4.17 -7.31
CA SER A 25 6.47 5.63 -7.29
C SER A 25 7.05 6.15 -5.96
N PRO A 26 7.57 7.38 -5.92
CA PRO A 26 8.11 7.95 -4.67
C PRO A 26 7.13 7.90 -3.51
N GLN A 27 5.85 8.18 -3.78
CA GLN A 27 4.75 7.94 -2.85
C GLN A 27 3.73 7.10 -3.60
N HIS A 28 3.76 5.79 -3.40
CA HIS A 28 2.98 4.86 -4.22
C HIS A 28 1.57 4.66 -3.69
N CYS A 29 1.46 4.34 -2.41
CA CYS A 29 0.16 4.11 -1.79
C CYS A 29 0.23 4.41 -0.30
N VAL A 30 -0.93 4.47 0.32
CA VAL A 30 -1.05 4.66 1.76
C VAL A 30 -1.82 3.49 2.37
N LEU A 31 -1.32 2.99 3.50
CA LEU A 31 -2.04 2.04 4.34
C LEU A 31 -2.60 2.81 5.52
N ALA A 32 -3.89 2.70 5.73
CA ALA A 32 -4.57 3.42 6.82
C ALA A 32 -5.28 2.42 7.73
N ALA A 33 -5.00 2.50 9.02
CA ALA A 33 -5.68 1.70 10.03
C ALA A 33 -6.83 2.53 10.62
N GLN A 34 -8.04 2.01 10.53
CA GLN A 34 -9.24 2.64 11.07
C GLN A 34 -10.00 1.61 11.91
N GLY A 35 -9.89 1.71 13.23
CA GLY A 35 -10.47 0.70 14.10
C GLY A 35 -9.87 -0.67 13.81
N ASP A 36 -10.72 -1.64 13.48
CA ASP A 36 -10.28 -3.00 13.14
C ASP A 36 -10.00 -3.18 11.66
N ALA A 37 -10.20 -2.13 10.85
CA ALA A 37 -10.02 -2.20 9.41
C ALA A 37 -8.67 -1.67 9.00
N LEU A 38 -8.07 -2.31 8.00
CA LEU A 38 -6.87 -1.83 7.35
C LEU A 38 -7.21 -1.57 5.89
N LEU A 39 -6.94 -0.34 5.44
CA LEU A 39 -7.29 0.11 4.10
C LEU A 39 -6.03 0.46 3.33
N VAL A 40 -6.05 0.21 2.05
CA VAL A 40 -4.97 0.65 1.15
C VAL A 40 -5.57 1.52 0.05
N GLN A 41 -4.86 2.59 -0.30
CA GLN A 41 -5.31 3.49 -1.36
C GLN A 41 -4.11 3.91 -2.20
N PRO A 42 -4.18 3.75 -3.54
CA PRO A 42 -3.15 4.29 -4.43
C PRO A 42 -3.15 5.82 -4.36
N LEU A 43 -1.95 6.41 -4.41
CA LEU A 43 -1.81 7.86 -4.30
C LEU A 43 -1.83 8.57 -5.66
N SER A 44 -1.76 7.81 -6.76
CA SER A 44 -1.86 8.37 -8.11
C SER A 44 -2.34 7.30 -9.07
N ASP A 45 -2.81 7.72 -10.26
CA ASP A 45 -3.28 6.78 -11.29
C ASP A 45 -2.15 5.91 -11.83
N ARG A 46 -0.91 6.37 -11.69
CA ARG A 46 0.28 5.64 -12.14
C ARG A 46 0.77 4.64 -11.09
N ALA A 47 0.33 4.80 -9.86
CA ALA A 47 0.72 3.95 -8.75
C ALA A 47 -0.17 2.70 -8.74
N LYS A 48 0.22 1.69 -9.49
CA LYS A 48 -0.55 0.46 -9.61
C LYS A 48 -0.39 -0.38 -8.36
N VAL A 49 -1.51 -0.72 -7.75
CA VAL A 49 -1.56 -1.57 -6.55
C VAL A 49 -2.46 -2.75 -6.85
N TYR A 50 -1.97 -3.95 -6.55
CA TYR A 50 -2.73 -5.18 -6.76
C TYR A 50 -2.95 -5.87 -5.42
N VAL A 51 -4.17 -6.28 -5.17
CA VAL A 51 -4.53 -7.06 -3.98
C VAL A 51 -4.98 -8.44 -4.44
N ASN A 52 -4.24 -9.47 -4.04
CA ASN A 52 -4.49 -10.85 -4.47
C ASN A 52 -4.55 -11.00 -6.00
N GLY A 53 -3.73 -10.22 -6.70
CA GLY A 53 -3.67 -10.26 -8.15
C GLY A 53 -4.65 -9.35 -8.88
N GLU A 54 -5.53 -8.67 -8.15
CA GLU A 54 -6.51 -7.75 -8.73
C GLU A 54 -6.07 -6.30 -8.53
N ARG A 55 -6.07 -5.52 -9.62
CA ARG A 55 -5.76 -4.10 -9.53
C ARG A 55 -6.88 -3.35 -8.85
N ILE A 56 -6.51 -2.49 -7.89
CA ILE A 56 -7.46 -1.61 -7.23
C ILE A 56 -7.29 -0.19 -7.75
N ASP A 57 -8.41 0.52 -7.90
CA ASP A 57 -8.42 1.89 -8.43
C ASP A 57 -8.64 2.94 -7.34
N GLY A 58 -8.97 2.52 -6.14
CA GLY A 58 -9.22 3.42 -5.03
C GLY A 58 -9.05 2.67 -3.72
N GLU A 59 -9.69 3.18 -2.68
CA GLU A 59 -9.60 2.60 -1.36
C GLU A 59 -10.11 1.16 -1.35
N HIS A 60 -9.33 0.27 -0.76
CA HIS A 60 -9.66 -1.15 -0.67
C HIS A 60 -9.39 -1.65 0.74
N ARG A 61 -10.34 -2.35 1.32
CA ARG A 61 -10.20 -2.94 2.65
C ARG A 61 -9.39 -4.24 2.55
N LEU A 62 -8.33 -4.31 3.36
CA LEU A 62 -7.46 -5.47 3.40
C LEU A 62 -7.91 -6.45 4.47
N GLN A 63 -7.63 -7.73 4.25
CA GLN A 63 -7.93 -8.80 5.17
C GLN A 63 -6.65 -9.56 5.52
N ASN A 64 -6.74 -10.38 6.56
CA ASN A 64 -5.61 -11.20 6.96
C ASN A 64 -5.19 -12.13 5.81
N ASN A 65 -3.89 -12.24 5.59
CA ASN A 65 -3.29 -13.04 4.52
C ASN A 65 -3.46 -12.47 3.11
N ASP A 66 -3.96 -11.24 2.97
CA ASP A 66 -4.01 -10.60 1.66
C ASP A 66 -2.59 -10.34 1.14
N THR A 67 -2.41 -10.53 -0.16
CA THR A 67 -1.16 -10.26 -0.83
C THR A 67 -1.25 -8.89 -1.51
N LEU A 68 -0.32 -8.01 -1.19
CA LEU A 68 -0.25 -6.68 -1.76
C LEU A 68 0.96 -6.60 -2.68
N ARG A 69 0.73 -6.30 -3.95
CA ARG A 69 1.80 -6.13 -4.91
C ARG A 69 1.94 -4.66 -5.29
N ILE A 70 3.14 -4.15 -5.11
CA ILE A 70 3.48 -2.75 -5.41
C ILE A 70 4.72 -2.78 -6.28
N GLY A 71 4.59 -2.38 -7.54
CA GLY A 71 5.67 -2.53 -8.50
C GLY A 71 5.99 -4.00 -8.71
N LYS A 72 7.24 -4.38 -8.47
CA LYS A 72 7.67 -5.78 -8.52
C LYS A 72 7.71 -6.42 -7.13
N THR A 73 7.38 -5.66 -6.10
CA THR A 73 7.47 -6.12 -4.73
C THR A 73 6.13 -6.67 -4.28
N THR A 74 6.15 -7.87 -3.74
CA THR A 74 4.95 -8.49 -3.18
C THR A 74 5.10 -8.61 -1.67
N VAL A 75 4.09 -8.14 -0.95
CA VAL A 75 4.06 -8.16 0.52
C VAL A 75 2.82 -8.90 0.95
N ARG A 76 2.98 -9.83 1.87
CA ARG A 76 1.86 -10.54 2.46
C ARG A 76 1.52 -9.90 3.80
N LEU A 77 0.26 -9.63 4.01
CA LEU A 77 -0.21 -8.99 5.23
C LEU A 77 -0.65 -10.03 6.24
N VAL A 78 -0.08 -9.93 7.43
CA VAL A 78 -0.48 -10.76 8.57
C VAL A 78 -1.07 -9.81 9.61
N LEU A 79 -2.36 -9.92 9.81
CA LEU A 79 -3.08 -9.02 10.72
C LEU A 79 -3.41 -9.69 12.05
#